data_1c27f7de96b1de0f25d02c7d356b97fa
#
_entry.id   1c27f7de96b1de0f25d02c7d356b97fa
#
_cell.length_a   1.000
_cell.length_b   1.000
_cell.length_c   1.000
_cell.angle_alpha   90.00
_cell.angle_beta   90.00
_cell.angle_gamma   90.00
#
_symmetry.space_group_name_H-M   'P 1'
#
loop_
_entity.id
_entity.type
_entity.pdbx_description
1 polymer ?
#
loop_
_entity_poly.entity_id
_entity_poly.type
_entity_poly.pdbx_seq_one_letter_code
_entity_poly.pdbx_strand_id
1 'polypeptide(L)'
;MSDFLGPVETSAETSGSYRRQDQTAVTFSNPAAAQYYVDGRTIPNVTFDAGPSWSGLMPISANPKESRKLFFWFWPTNNVSNARDLIFWTNGGPGCSSLEGFLQENGPISWSWGQAAPTPNPWAWTNLSNVVYVEQPVGTGFSQGTPDISNDDELAAEVFGFMEQFLEVFDELKGSNFYVTGESVHVPYIANYIYEHPTLDINLKGIWIADPSLSYGVVQQEIPALRFVQNNQNLFPFNSTFMAQLQNISDACGYTDYLENYVTYPPNGTLPLPPATNGTFTVTPECRLHSPIQRAVTLINPAFDVYRVSDTWPVPWSVLGFPRSTQEFIYFNRFVQDAIHAPHMTWTDCSTESVYINATTGRPGSDTSIPSTLSVLPDVIEKSERVVIAHGLADFILVAEGTRIAIQNMTWGGAQGFQTPIEPETFTVKDMGVYGHTHTERGLTYVEFYYSGHMTPQFVPWAVYQTVAYLLGKQPSPSL
;
A
#
# COMPACT_ATOMS: atom_id res chain seq x y z
N MET A 1 -4.39 44.95 -17.48
CA MET A 1 -4.49 43.63 -16.88
C MET A 1 -5.33 42.71 -17.76
N SER A 2 -5.06 42.62 -19.04
CA SER A 2 -5.85 41.87 -20.02
C SER A 2 -5.02 41.15 -21.09
N ASP A 3 -3.71 40.95 -20.88
CA ASP A 3 -2.82 40.43 -21.93
C ASP A 3 -2.03 39.18 -21.53
N PHE A 4 -2.58 38.32 -20.67
CA PHE A 4 -1.89 37.08 -20.23
C PHE A 4 -2.60 35.76 -20.60
N LEU A 5 -3.67 35.81 -21.44
CA LEU A 5 -4.27 34.59 -21.96
C LEU A 5 -4.21 34.63 -23.48
N GLY A 6 -3.15 34.08 -24.05
CA GLY A 6 -3.10 33.73 -25.46
C GLY A 6 -4.17 32.69 -25.77
N PRO A 7 -4.66 32.59 -27.04
CA PRO A 7 -5.70 31.63 -27.40
C PRO A 7 -5.20 30.20 -27.15
N VAL A 8 -5.93 29.46 -26.33
CA VAL A 8 -5.78 28.01 -26.22
C VAL A 8 -6.27 27.44 -27.57
N GLU A 9 -5.33 27.01 -28.40
CA GLU A 9 -5.67 26.17 -29.54
C GLU A 9 -6.26 24.87 -29.02
N THR A 10 -7.56 24.73 -29.11
CA THR A 10 -8.24 23.44 -28.97
C THR A 10 -7.90 22.61 -30.20
N SER A 11 -6.80 21.87 -30.13
CA SER A 11 -6.62 20.73 -31.03
C SER A 11 -7.73 19.75 -30.73
N ALA A 12 -8.67 19.58 -31.64
CA ALA A 12 -9.60 18.47 -31.61
C ALA A 12 -8.78 17.19 -31.74
N GLU A 13 -8.42 16.63 -30.58
CA GLU A 13 -7.88 15.28 -30.54
C GLU A 13 -9.00 14.34 -30.98
N THR A 14 -8.77 13.76 -32.12
CA THR A 14 -9.44 12.58 -32.61
C THR A 14 -9.53 11.57 -31.48
N SER A 15 -10.74 11.16 -31.16
CA SER A 15 -11.03 9.99 -30.31
C SER A 15 -10.35 8.75 -30.95
N GLY A 16 -9.09 8.58 -30.65
CA GLY A 16 -8.38 7.34 -30.93
C GLY A 16 -9.04 6.26 -30.09
N SER A 17 -9.84 5.41 -30.71
CA SER A 17 -10.28 4.19 -30.11
C SER A 17 -9.02 3.44 -29.63
N TYR A 18 -8.80 3.36 -28.31
CA TYR A 18 -7.85 2.45 -27.72
C TYR A 18 -8.30 1.03 -28.06
N ARG A 19 -7.92 0.53 -29.22
CA ARG A 19 -7.99 -0.90 -29.51
C ARG A 19 -6.79 -1.53 -28.79
N ARG A 20 -7.06 -2.16 -27.65
CA ARG A 20 -6.14 -3.16 -27.11
C ARG A 20 -5.96 -4.22 -28.21
N GLN A 21 -4.73 -4.49 -28.62
CA GLN A 21 -4.47 -5.60 -29.55
C GLN A 21 -4.89 -6.89 -28.84
N ASP A 22 -5.60 -7.77 -29.52
CA ASP A 22 -6.11 -9.06 -29.02
C ASP A 22 -5.00 -10.09 -28.63
N GLN A 23 -3.80 -9.65 -28.27
CA GLN A 23 -2.70 -10.49 -27.87
C GLN A 23 -2.32 -10.16 -26.43
N THR A 24 -2.81 -10.99 -25.52
CA THR A 24 -2.21 -11.06 -24.17
C THR A 24 -0.79 -11.57 -24.29
N ALA A 25 0.11 -11.01 -23.48
CA ALA A 25 1.49 -11.47 -23.40
C ALA A 25 1.61 -12.89 -22.83
N VAL A 26 0.56 -13.36 -22.15
CA VAL A 26 0.50 -14.68 -21.50
C VAL A 26 -0.79 -15.39 -21.91
N THR A 27 -0.67 -16.68 -22.25
CA THR A 27 -1.77 -17.61 -22.47
C THR A 27 -1.57 -18.82 -21.57
N PHE A 28 -2.62 -19.29 -20.94
CA PHE A 28 -2.54 -20.45 -20.03
C PHE A 28 -3.05 -21.70 -20.72
N SER A 29 -2.18 -22.71 -20.78
CA SER A 29 -2.46 -24.02 -21.39
C SER A 29 -3.10 -25.00 -20.43
N ASN A 30 -2.91 -24.78 -19.11
CA ASN A 30 -3.50 -25.62 -18.08
C ASN A 30 -5.04 -25.50 -18.08
N PRO A 31 -5.79 -26.59 -18.28
CA PRO A 31 -7.25 -26.54 -18.27
C PRO A 31 -7.86 -26.03 -16.96
N ALA A 32 -7.13 -26.18 -15.84
CA ALA A 32 -7.58 -25.65 -14.54
C ALA A 32 -7.65 -24.12 -14.51
N ALA A 33 -6.90 -23.40 -15.35
CA ALA A 33 -6.96 -21.95 -15.45
C ALA A 33 -8.30 -21.45 -16.05
N ALA A 34 -8.96 -22.27 -16.88
CA ALA A 34 -10.19 -21.88 -17.58
C ALA A 34 -11.35 -21.53 -16.64
N GLN A 35 -11.43 -22.16 -15.45
CA GLN A 35 -12.49 -21.88 -14.47
C GLN A 35 -12.40 -20.49 -13.86
N TYR A 36 -11.23 -19.84 -13.94
CA TYR A 36 -10.97 -18.50 -13.39
C TYR A 36 -11.07 -17.41 -14.45
N TYR A 37 -11.25 -17.76 -15.71
CA TYR A 37 -11.23 -16.79 -16.81
C TYR A 37 -12.36 -15.78 -16.74
N VAL A 38 -12.02 -14.49 -16.85
CA VAL A 38 -12.95 -13.36 -16.89
C VAL A 38 -12.78 -12.62 -18.21
N ASP A 39 -13.86 -12.50 -18.97
CA ASP A 39 -13.91 -11.66 -20.17
C ASP A 39 -14.11 -10.20 -19.77
N GLY A 40 -13.09 -9.35 -19.93
CA GLY A 40 -13.13 -7.94 -19.55
C GLY A 40 -14.17 -7.09 -20.30
N ARG A 41 -14.81 -7.65 -21.34
CA ARG A 41 -15.92 -7.01 -22.06
C ARG A 41 -17.28 -7.25 -21.39
N THR A 42 -17.35 -8.18 -20.46
CA THR A 42 -18.60 -8.63 -19.81
C THR A 42 -18.72 -8.21 -18.36
N ILE A 43 -17.70 -7.53 -17.82
CA ILE A 43 -17.74 -7.03 -16.44
C ILE A 43 -18.82 -5.95 -16.33
N PRO A 44 -19.85 -6.14 -15.48
CA PRO A 44 -20.93 -5.16 -15.35
C PRO A 44 -20.42 -3.76 -14.98
N ASN A 45 -21.04 -2.75 -15.55
CA ASN A 45 -20.72 -1.31 -15.42
C ASN A 45 -19.38 -0.89 -16.07
N VAL A 46 -18.54 -1.79 -16.53
CA VAL A 46 -17.34 -1.47 -17.32
C VAL A 46 -17.75 -1.34 -18.79
N THR A 47 -17.65 -0.13 -19.34
CA THR A 47 -18.15 0.19 -20.70
C THR A 47 -17.08 0.08 -21.78
N PHE A 48 -15.87 -0.35 -21.42
CA PHE A 48 -14.74 -0.55 -22.31
C PHE A 48 -14.21 -1.98 -22.20
N ASP A 49 -13.43 -2.42 -23.16
CA ASP A 49 -12.75 -3.72 -23.10
C ASP A 49 -11.55 -3.61 -22.14
N ALA A 50 -11.70 -4.17 -20.94
CA ALA A 50 -10.62 -4.21 -19.96
C ALA A 50 -9.57 -5.30 -20.26
N GLY A 51 -9.85 -6.18 -21.21
CA GLY A 51 -9.03 -7.33 -21.57
C GLY A 51 -9.28 -8.56 -20.69
N PRO A 52 -8.63 -9.70 -21.02
CA PRO A 52 -8.79 -10.94 -20.27
C PRO A 52 -8.12 -10.85 -18.90
N SER A 53 -8.73 -11.52 -17.93
CA SER A 53 -8.19 -11.67 -16.57
C SER A 53 -8.63 -13.01 -15.97
N TRP A 54 -8.15 -13.35 -14.79
CA TRP A 54 -8.50 -14.56 -14.07
C TRP A 54 -8.74 -14.24 -12.62
N SER A 55 -9.88 -14.66 -12.07
CA SER A 55 -10.22 -14.39 -10.67
C SER A 55 -11.03 -15.52 -10.05
N GLY A 56 -10.99 -15.61 -8.73
CA GLY A 56 -11.72 -16.58 -7.95
C GLY A 56 -11.03 -16.95 -6.65
N LEU A 57 -11.53 -17.97 -5.99
CA LEU A 57 -11.02 -18.48 -4.73
C LEU A 57 -10.01 -19.60 -4.96
N MET A 58 -8.82 -19.46 -4.36
CA MET A 58 -7.77 -20.47 -4.38
C MET A 58 -7.40 -20.92 -2.97
N PRO A 59 -7.28 -22.23 -2.70
CA PRO A 59 -6.90 -22.72 -1.38
C PRO A 59 -5.47 -22.29 -1.00
N ILE A 60 -5.21 -22.16 0.30
CA ILE A 60 -3.89 -21.84 0.83
C ILE A 60 -2.99 -23.07 1.02
N SER A 61 -3.43 -24.24 0.61
CA SER A 61 -2.62 -25.46 0.63
C SER A 61 -3.15 -26.51 -0.33
N ALA A 62 -2.32 -27.49 -0.66
CA ALA A 62 -2.69 -28.65 -1.46
C ALA A 62 -3.55 -29.69 -0.69
N ASN A 63 -3.86 -29.46 0.59
CA ASN A 63 -4.68 -30.38 1.37
C ASN A 63 -6.13 -30.38 0.84
N PRO A 64 -6.69 -31.52 0.39
CA PRO A 64 -8.06 -31.55 -0.14
C PRO A 64 -9.15 -31.18 0.89
N LYS A 65 -8.81 -31.13 2.18
CA LYS A 65 -9.70 -30.72 3.26
C LYS A 65 -9.52 -29.26 3.65
N GLU A 66 -8.63 -28.53 2.98
CA GLU A 66 -8.41 -27.11 3.26
C GLU A 66 -9.67 -26.33 2.90
N SER A 67 -10.20 -25.61 3.88
CA SER A 67 -11.37 -24.75 3.71
C SER A 67 -11.01 -23.26 3.56
N ARG A 68 -9.78 -22.90 3.94
CA ARG A 68 -9.27 -21.52 3.84
C ARG A 68 -8.85 -21.25 2.42
N LYS A 69 -9.35 -20.16 1.86
CA LYS A 69 -9.10 -19.76 0.48
C LYS A 69 -8.91 -18.26 0.41
N LEU A 70 -7.91 -17.81 -0.32
CA LEU A 70 -7.76 -16.40 -0.68
C LEU A 70 -8.43 -16.12 -2.01
N PHE A 71 -9.11 -14.99 -2.09
CA PHE A 71 -9.63 -14.48 -3.35
C PHE A 71 -8.51 -13.74 -4.08
N PHE A 72 -8.40 -13.96 -5.39
CA PHE A 72 -7.42 -13.28 -6.22
C PHE A 72 -8.06 -12.74 -7.49
N TRP A 73 -7.44 -11.70 -8.07
CA TRP A 73 -7.72 -11.24 -9.41
C TRP A 73 -6.41 -10.99 -10.15
N PHE A 74 -6.10 -11.84 -11.11
CA PHE A 74 -4.89 -11.77 -11.92
C PHE A 74 -5.15 -11.07 -13.25
N TRP A 75 -4.29 -10.12 -13.59
CA TRP A 75 -4.30 -9.36 -14.83
C TRP A 75 -2.96 -9.49 -15.53
N PRO A 76 -2.92 -10.06 -16.76
CA PRO A 76 -1.68 -10.13 -17.52
C PRO A 76 -1.28 -8.76 -18.03
N THR A 77 0.02 -8.57 -18.22
CA THR A 77 0.53 -7.40 -18.93
C THR A 77 0.07 -7.42 -20.39
N ASN A 78 -0.16 -6.23 -20.93
CA ASN A 78 -0.44 -6.04 -22.36
C ASN A 78 0.86 -5.89 -23.19
N ASN A 79 2.04 -5.95 -22.56
CA ASN A 79 3.33 -5.79 -23.20
C ASN A 79 4.15 -7.08 -23.10
N VAL A 80 4.36 -7.76 -24.22
CA VAL A 80 5.09 -9.03 -24.30
C VAL A 80 6.50 -8.94 -23.69
N SER A 81 7.18 -7.80 -23.81
CA SER A 81 8.51 -7.62 -23.20
C SER A 81 8.50 -7.68 -21.67
N ASN A 82 7.34 -7.52 -21.06
CA ASN A 82 7.13 -7.52 -19.62
C ASN A 82 6.56 -8.85 -19.09
N ALA A 83 6.33 -9.82 -19.95
CA ALA A 83 5.65 -11.08 -19.60
C ALA A 83 6.36 -11.92 -18.54
N ARG A 84 7.65 -11.69 -18.33
CA ARG A 84 8.44 -12.40 -17.31
C ARG A 84 8.40 -11.76 -15.92
N ASP A 85 7.79 -10.59 -15.78
CA ASP A 85 7.65 -9.92 -14.50
C ASP A 85 6.27 -10.22 -13.93
N LEU A 86 6.20 -10.51 -12.64
CA LEU A 86 4.97 -10.74 -11.87
C LEU A 86 5.00 -9.91 -10.59
N ILE A 87 4.06 -8.99 -10.48
CA ILE A 87 3.79 -8.22 -9.27
C ILE A 87 2.69 -8.92 -8.47
N PHE A 88 2.92 -9.11 -7.19
CA PHE A 88 1.92 -9.41 -6.18
C PHE A 88 1.53 -8.11 -5.49
N TRP A 89 0.24 -7.77 -5.50
CA TRP A 89 -0.30 -6.60 -4.78
C TRP A 89 -1.17 -7.02 -3.62
N THR A 90 -1.00 -6.33 -2.50
CA THR A 90 -1.87 -6.44 -1.34
C THR A 90 -2.08 -5.10 -0.64
N ASN A 91 -3.32 -4.80 -0.23
CA ASN A 91 -3.58 -3.76 0.74
C ASN A 91 -3.27 -4.26 2.15
N GLY A 92 -3.17 -3.32 3.08
CA GLY A 92 -2.87 -3.58 4.48
C GLY A 92 -4.11 -3.68 5.36
N GLY A 93 -4.19 -2.85 6.35
CA GLY A 93 -5.26 -2.77 7.32
C GLY A 93 -4.80 -3.08 8.73
N PRO A 94 -4.63 -4.33 9.15
CA PRO A 94 -4.91 -5.60 8.45
C PRO A 94 -6.39 -5.83 8.12
N GLY A 95 -6.64 -6.62 7.07
CA GLY A 95 -8.00 -7.01 6.70
C GLY A 95 -8.70 -6.07 5.71
N CYS A 96 -7.99 -5.13 5.06
CA CYS A 96 -8.55 -4.34 3.97
C CYS A 96 -8.35 -5.04 2.62
N SER A 97 -9.37 -4.91 1.78
CA SER A 97 -9.46 -5.62 0.50
C SER A 97 -8.47 -5.09 -0.53
N SER A 98 -7.71 -5.99 -1.13
CA SER A 98 -6.78 -5.63 -2.22
C SER A 98 -7.50 -5.23 -3.52
N LEU A 99 -8.81 -5.45 -3.61
CA LEU A 99 -9.64 -4.91 -4.69
C LEU A 99 -9.88 -3.41 -4.56
N GLU A 100 -9.65 -2.85 -3.38
CA GLU A 100 -9.61 -1.41 -3.21
C GLU A 100 -8.44 -0.80 -4.00
N GLY A 101 -7.21 -1.27 -3.73
CA GLY A 101 -6.03 -0.85 -4.50
C GLY A 101 -6.15 -1.17 -5.99
N PHE A 102 -6.78 -2.30 -6.34
CA PHE A 102 -7.09 -2.61 -7.72
C PHE A 102 -7.94 -1.51 -8.39
N LEU A 103 -9.00 -1.05 -7.74
CA LEU A 103 -9.94 -0.08 -8.33
C LEU A 103 -9.49 1.36 -8.22
N GLN A 104 -8.88 1.73 -7.10
CA GLN A 104 -8.60 3.12 -6.79
C GLN A 104 -7.16 3.54 -7.06
N GLU A 105 -6.25 2.57 -7.15
CA GLU A 105 -4.84 2.87 -7.19
C GLU A 105 -4.18 2.45 -8.51
N ASN A 106 -4.02 1.15 -8.74
CA ASN A 106 -3.06 0.70 -9.74
C ASN A 106 -3.57 -0.36 -10.72
N GLY A 107 -4.83 -0.76 -10.63
CA GLY A 107 -5.44 -1.71 -11.56
C GLY A 107 -5.79 -1.09 -12.91
N PRO A 108 -6.11 -1.92 -13.92
CA PRO A 108 -6.46 -1.45 -15.27
C PRO A 108 -7.84 -0.78 -15.35
N ILE A 109 -8.71 -1.02 -14.37
CA ILE A 109 -10.01 -0.40 -14.22
C ILE A 109 -9.92 0.58 -13.05
N SER A 110 -10.12 1.86 -13.31
CA SER A 110 -10.17 2.88 -12.27
C SER A 110 -11.61 3.21 -11.92
N TRP A 111 -11.92 3.13 -10.65
CA TRP A 111 -13.18 3.62 -10.13
C TRP A 111 -12.96 4.22 -8.74
N SER A 112 -12.94 5.52 -8.71
CA SER A 112 -12.69 6.30 -7.52
C SER A 112 -13.69 7.43 -7.40
N TRP A 113 -13.54 8.20 -6.37
CA TRP A 113 -14.42 9.31 -6.05
C TRP A 113 -14.65 10.27 -7.23
N GLY A 114 -15.90 10.72 -7.34
CA GLY A 114 -16.30 11.66 -8.36
C GLY A 114 -16.49 11.05 -9.75
N GLN A 115 -16.16 9.78 -9.95
CA GLN A 115 -16.42 9.08 -11.20
C GLN A 115 -17.87 8.55 -11.23
N ALA A 116 -18.58 8.82 -12.31
CA ALA A 116 -19.93 8.31 -12.53
C ALA A 116 -19.93 6.83 -12.97
N ALA A 117 -18.83 6.35 -13.51
CA ALA A 117 -18.63 4.99 -13.99
C ALA A 117 -17.12 4.65 -13.98
N PRO A 118 -16.77 3.35 -14.00
CA PRO A 118 -15.38 2.92 -14.18
C PRO A 118 -14.76 3.46 -15.47
N THR A 119 -13.49 3.80 -15.42
CA THR A 119 -12.70 4.28 -16.56
C THR A 119 -11.40 3.48 -16.70
N PRO A 120 -10.78 3.42 -17.90
CA PRO A 120 -9.45 2.90 -18.04
C PRO A 120 -8.44 3.68 -17.20
N ASN A 121 -7.54 2.98 -16.52
CA ASN A 121 -6.44 3.61 -15.77
C ASN A 121 -5.19 3.72 -16.67
N PRO A 122 -4.75 4.93 -17.05
CA PRO A 122 -3.55 5.09 -17.87
C PRO A 122 -2.25 4.70 -17.12
N TRP A 123 -2.29 4.72 -15.80
CA TRP A 123 -1.17 4.41 -14.91
C TRP A 123 -1.24 2.99 -14.33
N ALA A 124 -2.05 2.12 -14.94
CA ALA A 124 -2.17 0.75 -14.49
C ALA A 124 -0.81 0.02 -14.50
N TRP A 125 -0.52 -0.69 -13.41
CA TRP A 125 0.73 -1.43 -13.31
C TRP A 125 0.80 -2.63 -14.26
N THR A 126 -0.35 -3.03 -14.81
CA THR A 126 -0.41 -4.00 -15.91
C THR A 126 0.27 -3.52 -17.19
N ASN A 127 0.56 -2.24 -17.33
CA ASN A 127 1.40 -1.72 -18.40
C ASN A 127 2.89 -2.05 -18.19
N LEU A 128 3.29 -2.35 -16.96
CA LEU A 128 4.67 -2.66 -16.57
C LEU A 128 4.93 -4.15 -16.33
N SER A 129 3.94 -4.91 -15.88
CA SER A 129 4.10 -6.29 -15.41
C SER A 129 2.78 -7.05 -15.47
N ASN A 130 2.82 -8.38 -15.34
CA ASN A 130 1.67 -9.13 -14.86
C ASN A 130 1.40 -8.75 -13.39
N VAL A 131 0.15 -8.66 -12.98
CA VAL A 131 -0.22 -8.28 -11.61
C VAL A 131 -1.26 -9.23 -11.06
N VAL A 132 -1.03 -9.77 -9.87
CA VAL A 132 -2.02 -10.50 -9.09
C VAL A 132 -2.39 -9.72 -7.84
N TYR A 133 -3.67 -9.41 -7.70
CA TYR A 133 -4.27 -8.77 -6.53
C TYR A 133 -4.82 -9.87 -5.64
N VAL A 134 -4.41 -9.91 -4.37
CA VAL A 134 -4.80 -11.00 -3.46
C VAL A 134 -5.40 -10.42 -2.19
N GLU A 135 -6.63 -10.79 -1.91
CA GLU A 135 -7.31 -10.43 -0.67
C GLU A 135 -6.83 -11.35 0.46
N GLN A 136 -5.93 -10.83 1.28
CA GLN A 136 -5.28 -11.53 2.36
C GLN A 136 -5.38 -10.72 3.68
N PRO A 137 -5.33 -11.41 4.84
CA PRO A 137 -5.41 -12.86 5.05
C PRO A 137 -6.83 -13.41 4.92
N VAL A 138 -7.01 -14.68 5.31
CA VAL A 138 -8.34 -15.31 5.39
C VAL A 138 -9.31 -14.44 6.20
N GLY A 139 -10.51 -14.20 5.64
CA GLY A 139 -11.53 -13.32 6.23
C GLY A 139 -11.54 -11.89 5.69
N THR A 140 -10.61 -11.55 4.78
CA THR A 140 -10.56 -10.25 4.09
C THR A 140 -11.37 -10.30 2.79
N GLY A 141 -12.20 -9.29 2.54
CA GLY A 141 -12.96 -9.14 1.31
C GLY A 141 -13.74 -10.40 0.94
N PHE A 142 -13.47 -10.98 -0.22
CA PHE A 142 -14.08 -12.24 -0.70
C PHE A 142 -13.36 -13.51 -0.22
N SER A 143 -12.23 -13.40 0.47
CA SER A 143 -11.50 -14.56 1.01
C SER A 143 -12.30 -15.32 2.04
N GLN A 144 -12.22 -16.65 2.01
CA GLN A 144 -13.11 -17.55 2.75
C GLN A 144 -12.34 -18.42 3.73
N GLY A 145 -12.97 -18.73 4.84
CA GLY A 145 -12.45 -19.59 5.90
C GLY A 145 -12.58 -18.94 7.27
N THR A 146 -12.04 -19.61 8.27
CA THR A 146 -11.97 -19.07 9.63
C THR A 146 -10.57 -18.57 9.87
N PRO A 147 -10.36 -17.29 10.23
CA PRO A 147 -9.05 -16.77 10.62
C PRO A 147 -8.44 -17.58 11.78
N ASP A 148 -7.17 -17.94 11.67
CA ASP A 148 -6.46 -18.72 12.69
C ASP A 148 -5.01 -18.25 12.91
N ILE A 149 -4.65 -17.12 12.31
CA ILE A 149 -3.33 -16.50 12.44
C ILE A 149 -3.28 -15.50 13.59
N SER A 150 -2.10 -15.28 14.16
CA SER A 150 -1.85 -14.37 15.29
C SER A 150 -0.76 -13.32 15.01
N ASN A 151 -0.09 -13.43 13.88
CA ASN A 151 1.03 -12.58 13.47
C ASN A 151 1.25 -12.60 11.95
N ASP A 152 2.11 -11.71 11.45
CA ASP A 152 2.41 -11.57 10.03
C ASP A 152 3.30 -12.68 9.45
N ASP A 153 4.03 -13.43 10.27
CA ASP A 153 4.76 -14.61 9.78
C ASP A 153 3.78 -15.72 9.41
N GLU A 154 2.72 -15.91 10.20
CA GLU A 154 1.64 -16.85 9.88
C GLU A 154 0.82 -16.39 8.67
N LEU A 155 0.57 -15.09 8.53
CA LEU A 155 -0.02 -14.49 7.33
C LEU A 155 0.84 -14.77 6.09
N ALA A 156 2.14 -14.55 6.18
CA ALA A 156 3.06 -14.81 5.09
C ALA A 156 3.06 -16.28 4.67
N ALA A 157 2.89 -17.22 5.62
CA ALA A 157 2.73 -18.64 5.33
C ALA A 157 1.42 -18.93 4.57
N GLU A 158 0.29 -18.26 4.89
CA GLU A 158 -0.96 -18.38 4.11
C GLU A 158 -0.77 -17.90 2.67
N VAL A 159 -0.13 -16.74 2.48
CA VAL A 159 0.16 -16.18 1.16
C VAL A 159 1.11 -17.10 0.38
N PHE A 160 2.12 -17.67 1.04
CA PHE A 160 3.04 -18.60 0.41
C PHE A 160 2.32 -19.86 -0.10
N GLY A 161 1.47 -20.47 0.75
CA GLY A 161 0.68 -21.64 0.36
C GLY A 161 -0.30 -21.33 -0.78
N PHE A 162 -0.92 -20.13 -0.79
CA PHE A 162 -1.70 -19.66 -1.92
C PHE A 162 -0.86 -19.58 -3.20
N MET A 163 0.35 -19.00 -3.14
CA MET A 163 1.24 -18.87 -4.31
C MET A 163 1.68 -20.23 -4.86
N GLU A 164 1.88 -21.24 -4.01
CA GLU A 164 2.13 -22.61 -4.48
C GLU A 164 0.96 -23.11 -5.35
N GLN A 165 -0.29 -22.97 -4.88
CA GLN A 165 -1.47 -23.40 -5.65
C GLN A 165 -1.70 -22.55 -6.90
N PHE A 166 -1.42 -21.24 -6.82
CA PHE A 166 -1.53 -20.31 -7.93
C PHE A 166 -0.59 -20.71 -9.08
N LEU A 167 0.67 -20.98 -8.77
CA LEU A 167 1.68 -21.37 -9.76
C LEU A 167 1.45 -22.79 -10.32
N GLU A 168 0.75 -23.68 -9.61
CA GLU A 168 0.34 -24.97 -10.17
C GLU A 168 -0.79 -24.83 -11.20
N VAL A 169 -1.63 -23.81 -11.07
CA VAL A 169 -2.70 -23.52 -12.03
C VAL A 169 -2.19 -22.67 -13.20
N PHE A 170 -1.35 -21.69 -12.92
CA PHE A 170 -0.81 -20.73 -13.88
C PHE A 170 0.67 -21.00 -14.09
N ASP A 171 1.00 -22.20 -14.56
CA ASP A 171 2.37 -22.73 -14.63
C ASP A 171 3.29 -21.99 -15.64
N GLU A 172 2.72 -21.25 -16.60
CA GLU A 172 3.49 -20.35 -17.46
C GLU A 172 4.12 -19.16 -16.71
N LEU A 173 3.68 -18.89 -15.50
CA LEU A 173 4.26 -17.87 -14.63
C LEU A 173 5.44 -18.39 -13.79
N LYS A 174 5.72 -19.69 -13.79
CA LYS A 174 6.90 -20.27 -13.12
C LYS A 174 8.18 -19.66 -13.69
N GLY A 175 9.17 -19.42 -12.84
CA GLY A 175 10.44 -18.77 -13.19
C GLY A 175 10.34 -17.25 -13.43
N SER A 176 9.20 -16.61 -13.15
CA SER A 176 9.05 -15.15 -13.27
C SER A 176 9.95 -14.39 -12.30
N ASN A 177 10.39 -13.20 -12.70
CA ASN A 177 10.86 -12.20 -11.77
C ASN A 177 9.67 -11.76 -10.91
N PHE A 178 9.78 -11.91 -9.61
CA PHE A 178 8.69 -11.68 -8.68
C PHE A 178 8.94 -10.44 -7.83
N TYR A 179 7.90 -9.68 -7.59
CA TYR A 179 7.95 -8.47 -6.79
C TYR A 179 6.77 -8.45 -5.82
N VAL A 180 7.03 -8.36 -4.53
CA VAL A 180 5.97 -8.20 -3.52
C VAL A 180 5.74 -6.72 -3.30
N THR A 181 4.53 -6.29 -3.54
CA THR A 181 4.15 -4.89 -3.41
C THR A 181 2.87 -4.74 -2.61
N GLY A 182 2.70 -3.58 -1.99
CA GLY A 182 1.48 -3.34 -1.23
C GLY A 182 1.54 -2.07 -0.41
N GLU A 183 0.61 -2.00 0.52
CA GLU A 183 0.40 -0.88 1.39
C GLU A 183 0.47 -1.31 2.85
N SER A 184 0.97 -0.44 3.72
CA SER A 184 0.98 -0.55 5.17
C SER A 184 1.89 -1.67 5.73
N VAL A 185 1.43 -2.90 6.02
CA VAL A 185 2.11 -3.78 7.01
C VAL A 185 2.84 -4.98 6.38
N HIS A 186 2.19 -5.77 5.54
CA HIS A 186 2.51 -7.19 5.33
C HIS A 186 3.70 -7.51 4.41
N VAL A 187 4.04 -6.59 3.51
CA VAL A 187 5.01 -6.84 2.41
C VAL A 187 6.37 -7.37 2.87
N PRO A 188 7.01 -6.82 3.94
CA PRO A 188 8.32 -7.32 4.38
C PRO A 188 8.29 -8.77 4.89
N TYR A 189 7.21 -9.16 5.59
CA TYR A 189 7.06 -10.51 6.13
C TYR A 189 6.83 -11.53 5.02
N ILE A 190 5.98 -11.22 4.04
CA ILE A 190 5.74 -12.06 2.86
C ILE A 190 7.06 -12.27 2.09
N ALA A 191 7.81 -11.19 1.86
CA ALA A 191 9.08 -11.27 1.14
C ALA A 191 10.12 -12.08 1.92
N ASN A 192 10.25 -11.86 3.24
CA ASN A 192 11.15 -12.63 4.07
C ASN A 192 10.80 -14.11 4.08
N TYR A 193 9.51 -14.44 4.23
CA TYR A 193 9.07 -15.83 4.22
C TYR A 193 9.43 -16.54 2.92
N ILE A 194 9.27 -15.88 1.77
CA ILE A 194 9.67 -16.41 0.47
C ILE A 194 11.19 -16.63 0.39
N TYR A 195 12.00 -15.70 0.92
CA TYR A 195 13.47 -15.87 0.96
C TYR A 195 13.92 -17.03 1.86
N GLU A 196 13.20 -17.25 2.96
CA GLU A 196 13.51 -18.36 3.89
C GLU A 196 13.02 -19.72 3.38
N HIS A 197 12.01 -19.72 2.48
CA HIS A 197 11.40 -20.92 1.91
C HIS A 197 11.52 -20.93 0.37
N PRO A 198 12.73 -21.13 -0.19
CA PRO A 198 12.99 -20.98 -1.64
C PRO A 198 12.48 -22.19 -2.44
N THR A 199 11.25 -22.63 -2.21
CA THR A 199 10.60 -23.74 -2.91
C THR A 199 9.62 -23.29 -3.99
N LEU A 200 9.19 -22.02 -3.98
CA LEU A 200 8.41 -21.44 -5.07
C LEU A 200 9.29 -21.27 -6.31
N ASP A 201 8.78 -21.70 -7.47
CA ASP A 201 9.45 -21.50 -8.75
C ASP A 201 9.26 -20.06 -9.26
N ILE A 202 9.84 -19.12 -8.54
CA ILE A 202 9.87 -17.68 -8.82
C ILE A 202 11.22 -17.09 -8.40
N ASN A 203 11.55 -15.92 -8.94
CA ASN A 203 12.76 -15.18 -8.60
C ASN A 203 12.37 -13.86 -7.89
N LEU A 204 12.26 -13.87 -6.57
CA LEU A 204 11.98 -12.64 -5.81
C LEU A 204 13.12 -11.63 -6.00
N LYS A 205 12.80 -10.47 -6.57
CA LYS A 205 13.75 -9.42 -6.98
C LYS A 205 13.73 -8.20 -6.06
N GLY A 206 12.59 -7.92 -5.48
CA GLY A 206 12.46 -6.75 -4.62
C GLY A 206 11.04 -6.51 -4.13
N ILE A 207 10.90 -5.45 -3.34
CA ILE A 207 9.62 -5.05 -2.77
C ILE A 207 9.37 -3.55 -2.98
N TRP A 208 8.10 -3.18 -3.02
CA TRP A 208 7.63 -1.81 -3.00
C TRP A 208 6.51 -1.66 -1.98
N ILE A 209 6.58 -0.64 -1.11
CA ILE A 209 5.61 -0.45 -0.04
C ILE A 209 5.16 1.00 0.00
N ALA A 210 3.83 1.24 -0.02
CA ALA A 210 3.25 2.54 0.27
C ALA A 210 2.99 2.70 1.77
N ASP A 211 3.35 3.85 2.30
CA ASP A 211 2.96 4.34 3.62
C ASP A 211 3.00 3.26 4.71
N PRO A 212 4.18 2.64 4.92
CA PRO A 212 4.27 1.39 5.67
C PRO A 212 4.22 1.59 7.18
N SER A 213 3.60 0.61 7.86
CA SER A 213 3.75 0.43 9.31
C SER A 213 5.02 -0.36 9.61
N LEU A 214 6.14 0.32 9.77
CA LEU A 214 7.47 -0.30 9.95
C LEU A 214 7.89 -0.42 11.41
N SER A 215 7.23 0.29 12.33
CA SER A 215 7.61 0.39 13.73
C SER A 215 6.38 0.50 14.63
N TYR A 216 6.61 0.60 15.92
CA TYR A 216 5.53 0.78 16.89
C TYR A 216 4.81 2.12 16.72
N GLY A 217 3.52 2.18 17.09
CA GLY A 217 2.70 3.40 16.98
C GLY A 217 3.29 4.63 17.69
N VAL A 218 4.05 4.43 18.77
CA VAL A 218 4.79 5.54 19.42
C VAL A 218 5.76 6.23 18.46
N VAL A 219 6.43 5.46 17.61
CA VAL A 219 7.41 5.96 16.63
C VAL A 219 6.71 6.59 15.42
N GLN A 220 5.70 5.90 14.90
CA GLN A 220 5.08 6.30 13.64
C GLN A 220 3.94 7.31 13.78
N GLN A 221 3.36 7.45 14.97
CA GLN A 221 2.22 8.33 15.21
C GLN A 221 2.48 9.39 16.28
N GLU A 222 2.95 9.00 17.48
CA GLU A 222 2.96 9.92 18.61
C GLU A 222 4.14 10.91 18.56
N ILE A 223 5.37 10.42 18.32
CA ILE A 223 6.57 11.27 18.25
C ILE A 223 6.42 12.36 17.18
N PRO A 224 6.03 12.07 15.93
CA PRO A 224 5.96 13.08 14.87
C PRO A 224 4.70 13.94 14.89
N ALA A 225 3.67 13.58 15.67
CA ALA A 225 2.33 14.17 15.56
C ALA A 225 2.29 15.70 15.69
N LEU A 226 3.00 16.25 16.69
CA LEU A 226 3.00 17.70 16.88
C LEU A 226 3.75 18.44 15.75
N ARG A 227 4.89 17.92 15.32
CA ARG A 227 5.65 18.52 14.21
C ARG A 227 4.85 18.47 12.91
N PHE A 228 4.13 17.40 12.65
CA PHE A 228 3.22 17.32 11.52
C PHE A 228 2.17 18.43 11.56
N VAL A 229 1.52 18.67 12.72
CA VAL A 229 0.56 19.77 12.91
C VAL A 229 1.22 21.14 12.70
N GLN A 230 2.43 21.34 13.22
CA GLN A 230 3.17 22.60 13.07
C GLN A 230 3.52 22.89 11.60
N ASN A 231 3.84 21.86 10.82
CA ASN A 231 4.13 21.98 9.39
C ASN A 231 2.86 22.19 8.54
N ASN A 232 1.68 21.79 9.04
CA ASN A 232 0.40 21.84 8.35
C ASN A 232 -0.65 22.72 9.05
N GLN A 233 -0.25 23.85 9.64
CA GLN A 233 -1.12 24.73 10.45
C GLN A 233 -2.36 25.22 9.70
N ASN A 234 -2.29 25.37 8.38
CA ASN A 234 -3.43 25.74 7.54
C ASN A 234 -4.52 24.66 7.49
N LEU A 235 -4.17 23.40 7.74
CA LEU A 235 -5.10 22.26 7.79
C LEU A 235 -5.52 21.94 9.24
N PHE A 236 -4.72 22.37 10.23
CA PHE A 236 -4.96 22.21 11.66
C PHE A 236 -5.09 23.58 12.34
N PRO A 237 -6.19 24.31 12.13
CA PRO A 237 -6.35 25.69 12.61
C PRO A 237 -6.64 25.74 14.12
N PHE A 238 -5.74 25.16 14.91
CA PHE A 238 -5.86 25.14 16.36
C PHE A 238 -5.52 26.49 16.97
N ASN A 239 -6.21 26.87 18.04
CA ASN A 239 -5.89 28.09 18.77
C ASN A 239 -4.58 27.93 19.57
N SER A 240 -4.00 29.07 19.95
CA SER A 240 -2.71 29.10 20.64
C SER A 240 -2.71 28.36 21.99
N THR A 241 -3.83 28.30 22.67
CA THR A 241 -3.95 27.59 23.97
C THR A 241 -3.82 26.09 23.75
N PHE A 242 -4.53 25.53 22.76
CA PHE A 242 -4.44 24.10 22.44
C PHE A 242 -3.04 23.73 21.89
N MET A 243 -2.48 24.56 21.00
CA MET A 243 -1.12 24.36 20.53
C MET A 243 -0.09 24.36 21.67
N ALA A 244 -0.24 25.24 22.65
CA ALA A 244 0.63 25.26 23.84
C ALA A 244 0.44 23.99 24.70
N GLN A 245 -0.78 23.46 24.80
CA GLN A 245 -1.03 22.18 25.49
C GLN A 245 -0.35 21.01 24.79
N LEU A 246 -0.46 20.91 23.45
CA LEU A 246 0.22 19.90 22.66
C LEU A 246 1.74 19.99 22.81
N GLN A 247 2.30 21.19 22.79
CA GLN A 247 3.74 21.41 23.00
C GLN A 247 4.17 20.96 24.41
N ASN A 248 3.44 21.33 25.44
CA ASN A 248 3.74 20.92 26.82
C ASN A 248 3.71 19.39 26.98
N ILE A 249 2.79 18.70 26.32
CA ILE A 249 2.74 17.23 26.31
C ILE A 249 3.95 16.67 25.57
N SER A 250 4.25 17.20 24.38
CA SER A 250 5.41 16.75 23.58
C SER A 250 6.72 16.89 24.35
N ASP A 251 6.93 18.03 25.03
CA ASP A 251 8.12 18.30 25.83
C ASP A 251 8.20 17.37 27.05
N ALA A 252 7.11 17.27 27.81
CA ALA A 252 7.06 16.41 29.00
C ALA A 252 7.24 14.93 28.69
N CYS A 253 6.78 14.49 27.52
CA CYS A 253 6.88 13.11 27.06
C CYS A 253 8.15 12.82 26.25
N GLY A 254 9.00 13.84 26.05
CA GLY A 254 10.30 13.71 25.40
C GLY A 254 10.27 13.62 23.88
N TYR A 255 9.12 13.92 23.22
CA TYR A 255 9.00 13.81 21.77
C TYR A 255 9.75 14.92 21.03
N THR A 256 9.69 16.17 21.53
CA THR A 256 10.44 17.28 20.96
C THR A 256 11.94 17.00 21.01
N ASP A 257 12.45 16.64 22.20
CA ASP A 257 13.86 16.27 22.38
C ASP A 257 14.28 15.09 21.51
N TYR A 258 13.38 14.11 21.35
CA TYR A 258 13.64 12.92 20.53
C TYR A 258 13.91 13.30 19.07
N LEU A 259 13.03 14.12 18.49
CA LEU A 259 13.16 14.55 17.09
C LEU A 259 14.39 15.43 16.85
N GLU A 260 14.80 16.24 17.84
CA GLU A 260 15.94 17.14 17.72
C GLU A 260 17.29 16.44 17.89
N ASN A 261 17.37 15.42 18.78
CA ASN A 261 18.64 14.87 19.20
C ASN A 261 18.94 13.46 18.70
N TYR A 262 17.92 12.68 18.30
CA TYR A 262 18.12 11.28 17.91
C TYR A 262 17.96 11.03 16.41
N VAL A 263 17.21 11.86 15.69
CA VAL A 263 17.04 11.70 14.23
C VAL A 263 18.18 12.41 13.50
N THR A 264 19.35 11.80 13.49
CA THR A 264 20.57 12.35 12.89
C THR A 264 21.06 11.54 11.71
N TYR A 265 21.90 12.13 10.86
CA TYR A 265 22.50 11.54 9.67
C TYR A 265 24.04 11.75 9.72
N PRO A 266 24.86 10.69 9.96
CA PRO A 266 24.45 9.34 10.32
C PRO A 266 23.81 9.26 11.74
N PRO A 267 23.11 8.15 12.06
CA PRO A 267 22.62 7.92 13.42
C PRO A 267 23.76 7.77 14.43
N ASN A 268 23.53 8.23 15.67
CA ASN A 268 24.50 8.13 16.76
C ASN A 268 24.40 6.82 17.57
N GLY A 269 23.82 5.77 17.00
CA GLY A 269 23.58 4.47 17.67
C GLY A 269 22.07 4.18 17.81
N THR A 270 21.74 3.07 18.46
CA THR A 270 20.36 2.63 18.67
C THR A 270 19.51 3.71 19.31
N LEU A 271 18.37 4.03 18.68
CA LEU A 271 17.47 5.04 19.19
C LEU A 271 16.78 4.56 20.46
N PRO A 272 16.74 5.34 21.55
CA PRO A 272 16.12 4.92 22.80
C PRO A 272 14.60 4.90 22.66
N LEU A 273 13.93 4.20 23.56
CA LEU A 273 12.48 4.37 23.73
C LEU A 273 12.20 5.71 24.41
N PRO A 274 11.19 6.45 23.93
CA PRO A 274 10.79 7.70 24.59
C PRO A 274 10.38 7.49 26.05
N PRO A 275 10.62 8.43 26.96
CA PRO A 275 10.15 8.36 28.35
C PRO A 275 8.63 8.09 28.49
N ALA A 276 7.86 8.54 27.51
CA ALA A 276 6.40 8.33 27.39
C ALA A 276 5.98 6.86 27.46
N THR A 277 6.87 5.91 27.26
CA THR A 277 6.54 4.48 27.17
C THR A 277 6.87 3.70 28.44
N ASN A 278 7.50 4.31 29.44
CA ASN A 278 8.00 3.62 30.64
C ASN A 278 8.78 2.33 30.34
N GLY A 279 9.56 2.33 29.27
CA GLY A 279 10.36 1.18 28.83
C GLY A 279 9.57 0.08 28.11
N THR A 280 8.33 0.33 27.75
CA THR A 280 7.52 -0.50 26.86
C THR A 280 7.30 0.21 25.53
N PHE A 281 6.57 -0.42 24.59
CA PHE A 281 6.19 0.23 23.33
C PHE A 281 4.78 0.85 23.39
N THR A 282 4.13 0.79 24.56
CA THR A 282 2.79 1.35 24.78
C THR A 282 2.89 2.73 25.41
N VAL A 283 2.29 3.70 24.76
CA VAL A 283 2.29 5.09 25.23
C VAL A 283 1.34 5.24 26.42
N THR A 284 1.82 5.93 27.47
CA THR A 284 0.96 6.28 28.60
C THR A 284 -0.14 7.24 28.18
N PRO A 285 -1.34 7.19 28.81
CA PRO A 285 -2.49 7.98 28.36
C PRO A 285 -2.23 9.49 28.29
N GLU A 286 -1.45 10.03 29.23
CA GLU A 286 -1.07 11.45 29.32
C GLU A 286 -0.11 11.91 28.21
N CYS A 287 0.58 10.97 27.54
CA CYS A 287 1.51 11.25 26.47
C CYS A 287 0.94 11.02 25.06
N ARG A 288 -0.34 10.71 24.95
CA ARG A 288 -0.99 10.55 23.64
C ARG A 288 -1.21 11.91 22.99
N LEU A 289 -0.72 12.07 21.77
CA LEU A 289 -0.90 13.26 20.94
C LEU A 289 -1.78 12.98 19.71
N HIS A 290 -1.49 11.89 18.99
CA HIS A 290 -2.14 11.58 17.72
C HIS A 290 -3.67 11.57 17.80
N SER A 291 -4.25 10.72 18.68
CA SER A 291 -5.70 10.61 18.81
C SER A 291 -6.39 11.88 19.33
N PRO A 292 -5.85 12.65 20.31
CA PRO A 292 -6.37 13.96 20.69
C PRO A 292 -6.37 14.98 19.55
N ILE A 293 -5.30 15.03 18.74
CA ILE A 293 -5.19 15.91 17.56
C ILE A 293 -6.28 15.54 16.54
N GLN A 294 -6.39 14.25 16.19
CA GLN A 294 -7.41 13.77 15.25
C GLN A 294 -8.83 14.13 15.72
N ARG A 295 -9.15 13.90 16.99
CA ARG A 295 -10.46 14.28 17.53
C ARG A 295 -10.71 15.78 17.46
N ALA A 296 -9.69 16.60 17.79
CA ALA A 296 -9.83 18.05 17.79
C ALA A 296 -10.04 18.60 16.38
N VAL A 297 -9.28 18.13 15.39
CA VAL A 297 -9.45 18.59 14.01
C VAL A 297 -10.76 18.12 13.40
N THR A 298 -11.24 16.91 13.72
CA THR A 298 -12.55 16.42 13.27
C THR A 298 -13.71 17.25 13.82
N LEU A 299 -13.58 17.84 15.03
CA LEU A 299 -14.57 18.79 15.55
C LEU A 299 -14.61 20.11 14.75
N ILE A 300 -13.50 20.52 14.17
CA ILE A 300 -13.40 21.73 13.33
C ILE A 300 -13.82 21.43 11.90
N ASN A 301 -13.33 20.33 11.36
CA ASN A 301 -13.67 19.84 10.03
C ASN A 301 -14.21 18.41 10.12
N PRO A 302 -15.54 18.19 10.10
CA PRO A 302 -16.14 16.85 10.15
C PRO A 302 -15.79 15.97 8.90
N ALA A 303 -15.24 16.57 7.86
CA ALA A 303 -14.78 15.89 6.66
C ALA A 303 -13.26 15.64 6.68
N PHE A 304 -12.60 15.86 7.83
CA PHE A 304 -11.17 15.57 7.97
C PHE A 304 -10.88 14.10 7.66
N ASP A 305 -9.97 13.89 6.74
CA ASP A 305 -9.50 12.57 6.37
C ASP A 305 -8.08 12.36 6.93
N VAL A 306 -7.95 11.38 7.84
CA VAL A 306 -6.66 11.03 8.46
C VAL A 306 -5.68 10.41 7.45
N TYR A 307 -6.21 9.78 6.40
CA TYR A 307 -5.39 9.17 5.33
C TYR A 307 -4.86 10.22 4.33
N ARG A 308 -5.54 11.38 4.21
CA ARG A 308 -5.04 12.51 3.42
C ARG A 308 -5.57 13.83 3.97
N VAL A 309 -4.80 14.46 4.86
CA VAL A 309 -5.21 15.65 5.60
C VAL A 309 -5.54 16.88 4.74
N SER A 310 -5.10 16.91 3.49
CA SER A 310 -5.45 17.96 2.52
C SER A 310 -6.89 17.84 1.99
N ASP A 311 -7.57 16.72 2.20
CA ASP A 311 -8.94 16.51 1.80
C ASP A 311 -9.87 17.15 2.83
N THR A 312 -10.40 18.31 2.48
CA THR A 312 -11.19 19.15 3.39
C THR A 312 -12.67 19.20 3.01
N TRP A 313 -13.07 18.49 1.98
CA TRP A 313 -14.42 18.48 1.47
C TRP A 313 -15.25 17.34 2.10
N PRO A 314 -16.52 17.57 2.44
CA PRO A 314 -17.35 16.51 2.96
C PRO A 314 -17.62 15.47 1.89
N VAL A 315 -16.91 14.40 1.98
CA VAL A 315 -17.03 13.26 1.09
C VAL A 315 -17.93 12.24 1.76
N PRO A 316 -19.03 11.81 1.14
CA PRO A 316 -19.92 10.80 1.71
C PRO A 316 -19.34 9.38 1.53
N TRP A 317 -18.07 9.20 1.86
CA TRP A 317 -17.32 7.98 1.61
C TRP A 317 -16.82 7.30 2.86
N SER A 318 -16.25 6.12 2.69
CA SER A 318 -15.26 5.59 3.59
C SER A 318 -13.98 6.42 3.51
N VAL A 319 -13.17 6.41 4.55
CA VAL A 319 -11.85 7.06 4.60
C VAL A 319 -10.92 6.55 3.49
N LEU A 320 -11.21 5.37 2.94
CA LEU A 320 -10.48 4.74 1.86
C LEU A 320 -10.95 5.17 0.45
N GLY A 321 -11.92 6.09 0.36
CA GLY A 321 -12.34 6.71 -0.89
C GLY A 321 -13.53 6.04 -1.58
N PHE A 322 -14.11 4.99 -1.01
CA PHE A 322 -15.36 4.41 -1.51
C PHE A 322 -16.59 5.18 -1.00
N PRO A 323 -17.63 5.35 -1.83
CA PRO A 323 -18.87 5.97 -1.39
C PRO A 323 -19.53 5.13 -0.29
N ARG A 324 -19.83 5.74 0.86
CA ARG A 324 -20.58 5.09 1.97
C ARG A 324 -22.05 4.79 1.65
N SER A 325 -22.52 5.14 0.46
CA SER A 325 -23.89 4.92 0.03
C SER A 325 -24.02 3.63 -0.79
N THR A 326 -25.25 3.31 -1.19
CA THR A 326 -25.61 2.16 -2.02
C THR A 326 -24.73 1.89 -3.25
N GLN A 327 -23.82 2.80 -3.62
CA GLN A 327 -22.90 2.63 -4.75
C GLN A 327 -21.72 1.70 -4.43
N GLU A 328 -21.26 1.59 -3.18
CA GLU A 328 -20.27 0.59 -2.76
C GLU A 328 -20.74 -0.82 -3.13
N PHE A 329 -22.02 -1.10 -2.82
CA PHE A 329 -22.66 -2.36 -3.13
C PHE A 329 -22.99 -2.54 -4.61
N ILE A 330 -23.07 -1.45 -5.39
CA ILE A 330 -23.39 -1.52 -6.81
C ILE A 330 -22.21 -2.04 -7.61
N TYR A 331 -20.95 -1.70 -7.25
CA TYR A 331 -19.79 -2.16 -8.00
C TYR A 331 -19.50 -3.65 -7.76
N PHE A 332 -19.52 -4.11 -6.50
CA PHE A 332 -19.40 -5.53 -6.13
C PHE A 332 -20.75 -6.19 -5.83
N ASN A 333 -21.80 -5.76 -6.53
CA ASN A 333 -23.08 -6.43 -6.45
C ASN A 333 -23.02 -7.85 -7.04
N ARG A 334 -24.10 -8.62 -6.88
CA ARG A 334 -24.20 -10.01 -7.32
C ARG A 334 -23.77 -10.23 -8.77
N PHE A 335 -24.08 -9.31 -9.68
CA PHE A 335 -23.74 -9.48 -11.10
C PHE A 335 -22.25 -9.33 -11.35
N VAL A 336 -21.57 -8.45 -10.61
CA VAL A 336 -20.12 -8.34 -10.65
C VAL A 336 -19.48 -9.55 -9.98
N GLN A 337 -20.00 -10.00 -8.82
CA GLN A 337 -19.51 -11.19 -8.15
C GLN A 337 -19.59 -12.42 -9.06
N ASP A 338 -20.71 -12.61 -9.77
CA ASP A 338 -20.85 -13.67 -10.78
C ASP A 338 -19.77 -13.56 -11.88
N ALA A 339 -19.54 -12.34 -12.40
CA ALA A 339 -18.60 -12.10 -13.49
C ALA A 339 -17.13 -12.34 -13.10
N ILE A 340 -16.76 -12.10 -11.83
CA ILE A 340 -15.40 -12.27 -11.32
C ILE A 340 -15.22 -13.55 -10.47
N HIS A 341 -16.18 -14.47 -10.51
CA HIS A 341 -16.18 -15.74 -9.76
C HIS A 341 -16.00 -15.55 -8.23
N ALA A 342 -16.47 -14.42 -7.69
CA ALA A 342 -16.47 -14.18 -6.27
C ALA A 342 -17.65 -14.88 -5.58
N PRO A 343 -17.54 -15.26 -4.31
CA PRO A 343 -18.66 -15.79 -3.55
C PRO A 343 -19.76 -14.74 -3.39
N HIS A 344 -21.01 -15.19 -3.37
CA HIS A 344 -22.15 -14.29 -3.11
C HIS A 344 -22.18 -13.88 -1.64
N MET A 345 -21.71 -12.69 -1.36
CA MET A 345 -21.69 -12.12 -0.02
C MET A 345 -21.73 -10.59 -0.06
N THR A 346 -21.94 -9.97 1.07
CA THR A 346 -21.71 -8.54 1.23
C THR A 346 -20.20 -8.29 1.26
N TRP A 347 -19.69 -7.60 0.25
CA TRP A 347 -18.31 -7.16 0.26
C TRP A 347 -18.16 -5.90 1.12
N THR A 348 -17.06 -5.79 1.81
CA THR A 348 -16.65 -4.59 2.57
C THR A 348 -15.21 -4.24 2.22
N ASP A 349 -14.91 -2.96 2.20
CA ASP A 349 -13.57 -2.43 1.96
C ASP A 349 -12.55 -2.96 2.99
N CYS A 350 -12.92 -2.96 4.26
CA CYS A 350 -12.13 -3.59 5.30
C CYS A 350 -13.01 -4.52 6.15
N SER A 351 -12.41 -5.57 6.70
CA SER A 351 -13.07 -6.50 7.60
C SER A 351 -13.54 -5.78 8.88
N THR A 352 -14.78 -6.03 9.29
CA THR A 352 -15.34 -5.47 10.52
C THR A 352 -14.86 -6.22 11.77
N GLU A 353 -14.44 -7.47 11.59
CA GLU A 353 -13.89 -8.31 12.64
C GLU A 353 -12.37 -8.43 12.44
N SER A 354 -11.64 -8.65 13.55
CA SER A 354 -10.20 -8.87 13.42
C SER A 354 -9.90 -10.12 12.64
N VAL A 355 -8.97 -10.03 11.69
CA VAL A 355 -8.43 -11.15 10.91
C VAL A 355 -7.34 -11.91 11.67
N TYR A 356 -6.89 -11.38 12.81
CA TYR A 356 -6.00 -12.09 13.74
C TYR A 356 -6.76 -12.63 14.92
N ILE A 357 -6.26 -13.72 15.48
CA ILE A 357 -6.76 -14.30 16.73
C ILE A 357 -5.73 -14.12 17.85
N ASN A 358 -6.22 -14.12 19.07
CA ASN A 358 -5.37 -14.33 20.24
C ASN A 358 -5.01 -15.82 20.32
N ALA A 359 -3.75 -16.18 20.13
CA ALA A 359 -3.28 -17.55 20.06
C ALA A 359 -3.64 -18.40 21.32
N THR A 360 -3.84 -17.74 22.49
CA THR A 360 -4.19 -18.45 23.74
C THR A 360 -5.70 -18.72 23.83
N THR A 361 -6.54 -17.79 23.38
CA THR A 361 -8.00 -17.87 23.59
C THR A 361 -8.77 -18.25 22.34
N GLY A 362 -8.17 -18.18 21.13
CA GLY A 362 -8.83 -18.38 19.85
C GLY A 362 -9.88 -17.32 19.51
N ARG A 363 -9.95 -16.22 20.26
CA ARG A 363 -10.87 -15.11 20.01
C ARG A 363 -10.21 -14.04 19.15
N PRO A 364 -10.96 -13.13 18.53
CA PRO A 364 -10.39 -11.98 17.83
C PRO A 364 -9.28 -11.31 18.66
N GLY A 365 -8.16 -11.05 18.04
CA GLY A 365 -6.92 -10.55 18.65
C GLY A 365 -6.32 -9.41 17.86
N SER A 366 -5.07 -9.11 18.11
CA SER A 366 -4.27 -8.16 17.36
C SER A 366 -3.02 -8.86 16.83
N ASP A 367 -2.43 -8.30 15.80
CA ASP A 367 -1.11 -8.70 15.34
C ASP A 367 -0.09 -8.64 16.48
N THR A 368 0.71 -9.71 16.62
CA THR A 368 1.76 -9.83 17.63
C THR A 368 3.16 -9.79 17.04
N SER A 369 3.31 -9.44 15.80
CA SER A 369 4.59 -9.37 15.09
C SER A 369 5.53 -8.34 15.71
N ILE A 370 6.82 -8.63 15.66
CA ILE A 370 7.85 -7.63 15.93
C ILE A 370 7.93 -6.71 14.70
N PRO A 371 7.89 -5.38 14.85
CA PRO A 371 7.96 -4.46 13.70
C PRO A 371 9.04 -4.81 12.69
N SER A 372 8.74 -4.70 11.41
CA SER A 372 9.60 -5.20 10.32
C SER A 372 11.00 -4.58 10.30
N THR A 373 11.17 -3.31 10.68
CA THR A 373 12.51 -2.68 10.81
C THR A 373 13.36 -3.26 11.94
N LEU A 374 12.74 -3.91 12.91
CA LEU A 374 13.41 -4.55 14.04
C LEU A 374 13.55 -6.08 13.86
N SER A 375 13.03 -6.61 12.75
CA SER A 375 13.01 -8.04 12.46
C SER A 375 13.42 -8.35 11.03
N VAL A 376 12.48 -8.41 10.10
CA VAL A 376 12.64 -9.01 8.77
C VAL A 376 13.14 -8.05 7.68
N LEU A 377 12.85 -6.76 7.77
CA LEU A 377 13.12 -5.81 6.69
C LEU A 377 14.61 -5.63 6.37
N PRO A 378 15.55 -5.61 7.34
CA PRO A 378 16.98 -5.57 7.04
C PRO A 378 17.43 -6.69 6.11
N ASP A 379 17.02 -7.93 6.43
CA ASP A 379 17.34 -9.10 5.63
C ASP A 379 16.73 -9.05 4.23
N VAL A 380 15.49 -8.56 4.13
CA VAL A 380 14.83 -8.38 2.83
C VAL A 380 15.57 -7.36 1.97
N ILE A 381 16.05 -6.25 2.54
CA ILE A 381 16.84 -5.26 1.80
C ILE A 381 18.14 -5.89 1.29
N GLU A 382 18.83 -6.65 2.12
CA GLU A 382 20.13 -7.26 1.75
C GLU A 382 19.99 -8.38 0.70
N LYS A 383 18.86 -9.08 0.67
CA LYS A 383 18.57 -10.17 -0.29
C LYS A 383 17.96 -9.68 -1.60
N SER A 384 17.37 -8.48 -1.62
CA SER A 384 16.67 -7.92 -2.77
C SER A 384 17.59 -7.14 -3.71
N GLU A 385 17.27 -7.10 -5.00
CA GLU A 385 17.95 -6.22 -5.95
C GLU A 385 17.59 -4.74 -5.69
N ARG A 386 16.35 -4.47 -5.31
CA ARG A 386 15.82 -3.14 -4.95
C ARG A 386 14.70 -3.24 -3.94
N VAL A 387 14.71 -2.34 -2.98
CA VAL A 387 13.61 -2.10 -2.05
C VAL A 387 13.20 -0.64 -2.16
N VAL A 388 11.91 -0.38 -2.36
CA VAL A 388 11.35 0.96 -2.43
C VAL A 388 10.32 1.12 -1.32
N ILE A 389 10.53 2.11 -0.47
CA ILE A 389 9.56 2.58 0.52
C ILE A 389 9.08 3.95 0.07
N ALA A 390 7.79 4.07 -0.18
CA ALA A 390 7.13 5.30 -0.61
C ALA A 390 6.23 5.83 0.51
N HIS A 391 6.16 7.14 0.72
CA HIS A 391 5.33 7.74 1.75
C HIS A 391 4.71 9.06 1.30
N GLY A 392 3.40 9.23 1.54
CA GLY A 392 2.69 10.47 1.27
C GLY A 392 2.85 11.48 2.42
N LEU A 393 3.27 12.70 2.11
CA LEU A 393 3.50 13.74 3.13
C LEU A 393 2.22 14.32 3.73
N ALA A 394 1.04 13.99 3.21
CA ALA A 394 -0.26 14.34 3.77
C ALA A 394 -0.91 13.20 4.56
N ASP A 395 -0.22 12.09 4.78
CA ASP A 395 -0.66 10.99 5.63
C ASP A 395 -0.51 11.36 7.10
N PHE A 396 -1.61 11.26 7.88
CA PHE A 396 -1.61 11.44 9.32
C PHE A 396 -1.93 10.14 10.06
N ILE A 397 -2.38 9.07 9.36
CA ILE A 397 -2.56 7.76 10.02
C ILE A 397 -1.20 7.12 10.33
N LEU A 398 -0.24 7.22 9.40
CA LEU A 398 1.16 6.89 9.59
C LEU A 398 2.01 8.06 9.08
N VAL A 399 2.69 8.75 9.98
CA VAL A 399 3.39 9.98 9.61
C VAL A 399 4.74 9.67 8.96
N ALA A 400 5.04 10.29 7.82
CA ALA A 400 6.28 10.07 7.06
C ALA A 400 7.55 10.26 7.91
N GLU A 401 7.57 11.22 8.83
CA GLU A 401 8.69 11.41 9.76
C GLU A 401 8.89 10.21 10.69
N GLY A 402 7.80 9.50 11.05
CA GLY A 402 7.88 8.24 11.80
C GLY A 402 8.58 7.14 11.00
N THR A 403 8.36 7.07 9.69
CA THR A 403 9.09 6.17 8.80
C THR A 403 10.57 6.55 8.72
N ARG A 404 10.91 7.85 8.66
CA ARG A 404 12.31 8.30 8.76
C ARG A 404 12.97 7.83 10.05
N ILE A 405 12.28 7.94 11.20
CA ILE A 405 12.78 7.46 12.50
C ILE A 405 12.99 5.94 12.46
N ALA A 406 12.04 5.19 11.95
CA ALA A 406 12.12 3.73 11.86
C ALA A 406 13.32 3.28 11.01
N ILE A 407 13.54 3.92 9.86
CA ILE A 407 14.71 3.67 9.00
C ILE A 407 16.01 4.03 9.72
N GLN A 408 16.09 5.18 10.43
CA GLN A 408 17.30 5.59 11.16
C GLN A 408 17.64 4.66 12.32
N ASN A 409 16.66 3.93 12.86
CA ASN A 409 16.91 2.91 13.89
C ASN A 409 17.27 1.53 13.34
N MET A 410 17.05 1.27 12.05
CA MET A 410 17.31 0.00 11.40
C MET A 410 18.78 -0.12 10.98
N THR A 411 19.35 -1.33 11.04
CA THR A 411 20.73 -1.62 10.58
C THR A 411 20.66 -2.60 9.42
N TRP A 412 21.25 -2.22 8.27
CA TRP A 412 21.39 -3.08 7.09
C TRP A 412 22.67 -2.70 6.32
N GLY A 413 23.21 -3.64 5.54
CA GLY A 413 24.41 -3.42 4.74
C GLY A 413 25.60 -2.91 5.55
N GLY A 414 25.70 -3.32 6.82
CA GLY A 414 26.80 -3.00 7.72
C GLY A 414 26.76 -1.61 8.36
N ALA A 415 25.67 -0.81 8.17
CA ALA A 415 25.53 0.49 8.82
C ALA A 415 24.09 0.75 9.28
N GLN A 416 23.93 1.48 10.38
CA GLN A 416 22.63 1.91 10.91
C GLN A 416 22.12 3.12 10.14
N GLY A 417 20.84 3.11 9.74
CA GLY A 417 20.13 4.21 9.11
C GLY A 417 20.78 4.71 7.82
N PHE A 418 20.22 5.75 7.24
CA PHE A 418 20.86 6.51 6.18
C PHE A 418 22.05 7.30 6.74
N GLN A 419 23.14 7.36 5.99
CA GLN A 419 24.36 8.05 6.38
C GLN A 419 24.35 9.53 5.99
N THR A 420 23.54 9.87 5.00
CA THR A 420 23.32 11.24 4.54
C THR A 420 21.83 11.61 4.59
N PRO A 421 21.49 12.90 4.78
CA PRO A 421 20.10 13.33 4.85
C PRO A 421 19.32 13.06 3.57
N ILE A 422 18.03 12.79 3.70
CA ILE A 422 17.10 12.60 2.57
C ILE A 422 16.97 13.92 1.79
N GLU A 423 16.82 15.04 2.49
CA GLU A 423 16.86 16.37 1.88
C GLU A 423 18.31 16.86 1.79
N PRO A 424 18.70 17.58 0.72
CA PRO A 424 17.84 18.23 -0.27
C PRO A 424 17.57 17.42 -1.55
N GLU A 425 17.75 16.11 -1.58
CA GLU A 425 17.50 15.32 -2.78
C GLU A 425 16.03 15.39 -3.19
N THR A 426 15.77 15.77 -4.44
CA THR A 426 14.41 15.92 -4.96
C THR A 426 13.97 14.71 -5.78
N PHE A 427 12.71 14.33 -5.62
CA PHE A 427 12.05 13.39 -6.50
C PHE A 427 11.40 14.17 -7.64
N THR A 428 11.85 13.90 -8.86
CA THR A 428 11.36 14.57 -10.07
C THR A 428 10.65 13.57 -10.98
N VAL A 429 9.50 13.96 -11.46
CA VAL A 429 8.75 13.23 -12.50
C VAL A 429 9.04 13.88 -13.84
N LYS A 430 9.42 13.07 -14.82
CA LYS A 430 9.77 13.54 -16.15
C LYS A 430 8.68 14.43 -16.74
N ASP A 431 9.07 15.60 -17.23
CA ASP A 431 8.21 16.61 -17.86
C ASP A 431 7.12 17.21 -16.96
N MET A 432 7.08 16.83 -15.66
CA MET A 432 6.07 17.32 -14.70
C MET A 432 6.65 18.15 -13.55
N GLY A 433 7.94 17.94 -13.21
CA GLY A 433 8.62 18.69 -12.15
C GLY A 433 8.86 17.92 -10.86
N VAL A 434 9.08 18.65 -9.75
CA VAL A 434 9.40 18.07 -8.44
C VAL A 434 8.10 17.65 -7.73
N TYR A 435 8.06 16.37 -7.31
CA TYR A 435 6.92 15.77 -6.63
C TYR A 435 7.26 15.26 -5.21
N GLY A 436 8.46 15.54 -4.71
CA GLY A 436 8.83 15.14 -3.38
C GLY A 436 10.33 15.05 -3.17
N HIS A 437 10.72 14.16 -2.28
CA HIS A 437 12.11 13.84 -1.97
C HIS A 437 12.38 12.36 -2.24
N THR A 438 13.63 12.03 -2.55
CA THR A 438 14.07 10.63 -2.69
C THR A 438 15.49 10.48 -2.19
N HIS A 439 15.79 9.32 -1.61
CA HIS A 439 17.14 8.98 -1.17
C HIS A 439 17.38 7.48 -1.33
N THR A 440 18.56 7.13 -1.81
CA THR A 440 18.92 5.72 -2.04
C THR A 440 20.27 5.40 -1.42
N GLU A 441 20.30 4.47 -0.49
CA GLU A 441 21.52 3.91 0.07
C GLU A 441 21.41 2.39 0.25
N ARG A 442 22.46 1.66 -0.11
CA ARG A 442 22.61 0.23 0.19
C ARG A 442 21.38 -0.63 -0.18
N GLY A 443 20.81 -0.41 -1.38
CA GLY A 443 19.67 -1.18 -1.88
C GLY A 443 18.29 -0.69 -1.44
N LEU A 444 18.22 0.19 -0.42
CA LEU A 444 16.99 0.82 0.00
C LEU A 444 16.81 2.19 -0.65
N THR A 445 15.70 2.39 -1.32
CA THR A 445 15.22 3.68 -1.83
C THR A 445 14.02 4.13 -1.00
N TYR A 446 14.11 5.32 -0.42
CA TYR A 446 13.00 5.98 0.25
C TYR A 446 12.52 7.15 -0.60
N VAL A 447 11.20 7.26 -0.79
CA VAL A 447 10.57 8.33 -1.57
C VAL A 447 9.44 8.94 -0.76
N GLU A 448 9.41 10.26 -0.67
CA GLU A 448 8.30 11.01 -0.08
C GLU A 448 7.59 11.79 -1.18
N PHE A 449 6.26 11.71 -1.19
CA PHE A 449 5.46 12.38 -2.20
C PHE A 449 4.71 13.59 -1.64
N TYR A 450 4.90 14.73 -2.28
CA TYR A 450 3.97 15.86 -2.15
C TYR A 450 2.59 15.48 -2.68
N TYR A 451 1.55 16.12 -2.15
CA TYR A 451 0.15 15.94 -2.59
C TYR A 451 -0.45 14.55 -2.33
N SER A 452 0.29 13.64 -1.75
CA SER A 452 -0.17 12.31 -1.43
C SER A 452 -0.43 12.13 0.06
N GLY A 453 -1.50 11.38 0.37
CA GLY A 453 -1.71 10.73 1.66
C GLY A 453 -1.32 9.26 1.58
N HIS A 454 -1.99 8.43 2.38
CA HIS A 454 -1.68 7.02 2.63
C HIS A 454 -1.69 6.14 1.36
N MET A 455 -2.64 6.31 0.48
CA MET A 455 -2.76 5.55 -0.77
C MET A 455 -2.02 6.27 -1.91
N THR A 456 -0.68 6.17 -1.91
CA THR A 456 0.14 6.95 -2.85
C THR A 456 -0.18 6.69 -4.32
N PRO A 457 -0.48 5.46 -4.78
CA PRO A 457 -0.86 5.25 -6.19
C PRO A 457 -2.19 5.89 -6.57
N GLN A 458 -3.10 6.14 -5.63
CA GLN A 458 -4.35 6.84 -5.88
C GLN A 458 -4.13 8.34 -6.13
N PHE A 459 -3.29 8.96 -5.31
CA PHE A 459 -3.17 10.42 -5.28
C PHE A 459 -2.13 10.96 -6.25
N VAL A 460 -1.05 10.21 -6.48
CA VAL A 460 0.04 10.60 -7.41
C VAL A 460 0.44 9.43 -8.32
N PRO A 461 -0.53 8.86 -9.09
CA PRO A 461 -0.32 7.61 -9.83
C PRO A 461 0.86 7.64 -10.79
N TRP A 462 1.09 8.77 -11.48
CA TRP A 462 2.23 8.95 -12.39
C TRP A 462 3.58 8.91 -11.68
N ALA A 463 3.68 9.49 -10.48
CA ALA A 463 4.90 9.52 -9.69
C ALA A 463 5.22 8.11 -9.14
N VAL A 464 4.20 7.44 -8.62
CA VAL A 464 4.33 6.06 -8.15
C VAL A 464 4.66 5.10 -9.30
N TYR A 465 3.99 5.22 -10.45
CA TYR A 465 4.28 4.41 -11.64
C TYR A 465 5.78 4.48 -12.03
N GLN A 466 6.39 5.67 -11.89
CA GLN A 466 7.82 5.85 -12.13
C GLN A 466 8.68 5.07 -11.13
N THR A 467 8.32 5.06 -9.84
CA THR A 467 9.07 4.29 -8.83
C THR A 467 8.92 2.78 -9.00
N VAL A 468 7.74 2.31 -9.44
CA VAL A 468 7.53 0.90 -9.79
C VAL A 468 8.32 0.50 -11.03
N ALA A 469 8.37 1.36 -12.06
CA ALA A 469 9.24 1.12 -13.21
C ALA A 469 10.73 1.02 -12.82
N TYR A 470 11.16 1.80 -11.83
CA TYR A 470 12.49 1.68 -11.23
C TYR A 470 12.67 0.35 -10.48
N LEU A 471 11.72 -0.06 -9.65
CA LEU A 471 11.74 -1.35 -8.96
C LEU A 471 11.97 -2.49 -9.95
N LEU A 472 11.21 -2.50 -11.04
CA LEU A 472 11.27 -3.51 -12.10
C LEU A 472 12.52 -3.42 -13.00
N GLY A 473 13.44 -2.51 -12.72
CA GLY A 473 14.65 -2.31 -13.54
C GLY A 473 14.42 -1.70 -14.92
N LYS A 474 13.23 -1.16 -15.17
CA LYS A 474 12.87 -0.54 -16.46
C LYS A 474 13.41 0.88 -16.62
N GLN A 475 13.89 1.45 -15.54
CA GLN A 475 14.60 2.73 -15.51
C GLN A 475 15.72 2.71 -14.45
N PRO A 476 16.80 3.51 -14.65
CA PRO A 476 17.99 3.44 -13.80
C PRO A 476 17.86 4.21 -12.48
N SER A 477 16.91 5.13 -12.38
CA SER A 477 16.71 6.00 -11.21
C SER A 477 15.23 6.09 -10.84
N PRO A 478 14.87 6.21 -9.56
CA PRO A 478 13.50 6.49 -9.17
C PRO A 478 13.06 7.91 -9.58
N SER A 479 14.00 8.85 -9.69
CA SER A 479 13.80 10.27 -10.07
C SER A 479 14.36 10.51 -11.48
N LEU A 480 13.59 11.21 -12.35
CA LEU A 480 13.96 11.49 -13.75
C LEU A 480 13.89 12.99 -14.09
#